data_f00dc6b00b2e10b334a08af8e622a5c3
#
_entry.id   f00dc6b00b2e10b334a08af8e622a5c3
#
_cell.length_a   1.000
_cell.length_b   1.000
_cell.length_c   1.000
_cell.angle_alpha   90.00
_cell.angle_beta   90.00
_cell.angle_gamma   90.00
#
_symmetry.space_group_name_H-M   'P 1'
#
loop_
_entity.id
_entity.type
_entity.pdbx_description
1 polymer ?
#
loop_
_entity_poly.entity_id
_entity_poly.type
_entity_poly.pdbx_seq_one_letter_code
_entity_poly.pdbx_strand_id
1 'polypeptide(L)'
;MLRAAIPTSPQARRILVGTLLSAIGRGLTLPFLFIYLHEVRGLGAATVGFVVGWMGVVSLGLSPVAGTLIDRFGARRVVLPCFLIEAAGVLSLAGVDSVPMAFASATAVAVGHSALWSGQTTILASLTGEEERQRVFGLQFTLLNLGIGIGGLTAGALVDVARPWTFQLLYVLDAIGYLVPMAILLSMPAVGRRLADRPGTAQAETTGGYAEVLRDRPFRRLVIFGLVLTTCGYAQIEVGFTAFATTVAEVSPRVVGWALAANTLTIVIAQLFVIRILQGRSRARALAGVGVLFAAAWLVLGGAGLVDGAQALMAALGVIACASIFALGETLLSPVMPALTNALATDELRGRYNAMGSMIWGVSGVVGPVTAGPLIGSGLGGAWVALVVGGSLIASLIALSLRRLLTPAQDGRAVALDTVVAREPATV
;
A
#
# COMPACT_ATOMS: atom_id res chain seq x y z
N MET A 1 -9.70 2.28 24.27
CA MET A 1 -8.63 1.86 23.34
C MET A 1 -8.07 3.01 22.49
N LEU A 2 -8.86 3.85 21.84
CA LEU A 2 -8.35 4.98 21.03
C LEU A 2 -7.48 5.98 21.81
N ARG A 3 -7.83 6.34 23.04
CA ARG A 3 -7.00 7.25 23.87
C ARG A 3 -5.61 6.71 24.18
N ALA A 4 -5.45 5.39 24.27
CA ALA A 4 -4.15 4.76 24.53
C ALA A 4 -3.25 4.67 23.28
N ALA A 5 -3.81 4.87 22.08
CA ALA A 5 -3.07 4.86 20.82
C ALA A 5 -2.52 6.25 20.43
N ILE A 6 -3.02 7.32 21.06
CA ILE A 6 -2.58 8.69 20.79
C ILE A 6 -1.18 8.89 21.40
N PRO A 7 -0.19 9.35 20.61
CA PRO A 7 1.16 9.55 21.11
C PRO A 7 1.21 10.61 22.20
N THR A 8 2.11 10.43 23.14
CA THR A 8 2.36 11.39 24.24
C THR A 8 2.93 12.70 23.71
N SER A 9 3.79 12.63 22.71
CA SER A 9 4.44 13.77 22.06
C SER A 9 3.45 14.64 21.28
N PRO A 10 3.30 15.95 21.59
CA PRO A 10 2.49 16.87 20.80
C PRO A 10 2.96 17.02 19.36
N GLN A 11 4.29 16.91 19.13
CA GLN A 11 4.86 16.97 17.78
C GLN A 11 4.43 15.75 16.94
N ALA A 12 4.45 14.55 17.52
CA ALA A 12 3.99 13.34 16.86
C ALA A 12 2.50 13.44 16.47
N ARG A 13 1.66 14.03 17.35
CA ARG A 13 0.23 14.27 17.04
C ARG A 13 0.06 15.18 15.81
N ARG A 14 0.84 16.28 15.73
CA ARG A 14 0.81 17.20 14.59
C ARG A 14 1.24 16.50 13.29
N ILE A 15 2.26 15.66 13.31
CA ILE A 15 2.68 14.85 12.14
C ILE A 15 1.55 13.93 11.72
N LEU A 16 0.87 13.24 12.65
CA LEU A 16 -0.27 12.37 12.33
C LEU A 16 -1.46 13.13 11.72
N VAL A 17 -1.73 14.35 12.18
CA VAL A 17 -2.73 15.22 11.54
C VAL A 17 -2.31 15.57 10.11
N GLY A 18 -1.05 15.91 9.89
CA GLY A 18 -0.50 16.11 8.55
C GLY A 18 -0.65 14.87 7.65
N THR A 19 -0.38 13.68 8.19
CA THR A 19 -0.58 12.40 7.48
C THR A 19 -2.04 12.21 7.06
N LEU A 20 -2.99 12.46 7.95
CA LEU A 20 -4.43 12.35 7.63
C LEU A 20 -4.82 13.30 6.50
N LEU A 21 -4.40 14.57 6.59
CA LEU A 21 -4.80 15.59 5.59
C LEU A 21 -4.17 15.33 4.22
N SER A 22 -2.89 14.93 4.16
CA SER A 22 -2.28 14.51 2.89
C SER A 22 -2.88 13.21 2.35
N ALA A 23 -3.30 12.30 3.22
CA ALA A 23 -3.97 11.07 2.79
C ALA A 23 -5.36 11.34 2.21
N ILE A 24 -6.11 12.33 2.73
CA ILE A 24 -7.38 12.78 2.12
C ILE A 24 -7.11 13.29 0.70
N GLY A 25 -6.11 14.17 0.52
CA GLY A 25 -5.71 14.66 -0.80
C GLY A 25 -5.39 13.52 -1.76
N ARG A 26 -4.53 12.59 -1.35
CA ARG A 26 -4.19 11.41 -2.16
C ARG A 26 -5.42 10.56 -2.50
N GLY A 27 -6.37 10.41 -1.59
CA GLY A 27 -7.63 9.71 -1.84
C GLY A 27 -8.52 10.43 -2.85
N LEU A 28 -8.43 11.76 -2.94
CA LEU A 28 -9.14 12.55 -3.96
C LEU A 28 -8.64 12.25 -5.37
N THR A 29 -7.35 12.00 -5.56
CA THR A 29 -6.71 12.00 -6.89
C THR A 29 -6.31 10.62 -7.38
N LEU A 30 -5.61 9.83 -6.58
CA LEU A 30 -4.98 8.58 -7.03
C LEU A 30 -5.97 7.57 -7.62
N PRO A 31 -7.11 7.26 -6.99
CA PRO A 31 -8.07 6.31 -7.53
C PRO A 31 -8.76 6.79 -8.80
N PHE A 32 -8.81 8.12 -9.00
CA PHE A 32 -9.46 8.77 -10.14
C PHE A 32 -8.48 9.18 -11.25
N LEU A 33 -7.18 8.94 -11.05
CA LEU A 33 -6.15 9.29 -12.03
C LEU A 33 -6.39 8.60 -13.39
N PHE A 34 -6.80 7.32 -13.37
CA PHE A 34 -7.14 6.62 -14.60
C PHE A 34 -8.31 7.28 -15.32
N ILE A 35 -9.41 7.57 -14.63
CA ILE A 35 -10.61 8.21 -15.20
C ILE A 35 -10.24 9.57 -15.78
N TYR A 36 -9.48 10.37 -15.03
CA TYR A 36 -9.07 11.70 -15.48
C TYR A 36 -8.23 11.65 -16.75
N LEU A 37 -7.17 10.85 -16.76
CA LEU A 37 -6.26 10.80 -17.91
C LEU A 37 -6.92 10.13 -19.12
N HIS A 38 -7.74 9.10 -18.91
CA HIS A 38 -8.39 8.35 -19.99
C HIS A 38 -9.65 9.03 -20.49
N GLU A 39 -10.65 9.21 -19.62
CA GLU A 39 -11.99 9.67 -20.02
C GLU A 39 -12.07 11.20 -20.21
N VAL A 40 -11.33 11.97 -19.39
CA VAL A 40 -11.38 13.45 -19.44
C VAL A 40 -10.32 14.01 -20.37
N ARG A 41 -9.11 13.45 -20.37
CA ARG A 41 -7.96 13.93 -21.19
C ARG A 41 -7.74 13.15 -22.47
N GLY A 42 -8.49 12.06 -22.70
CA GLY A 42 -8.47 11.28 -23.93
C GLY A 42 -7.19 10.47 -24.15
N LEU A 43 -6.35 10.24 -23.14
CA LEU A 43 -5.18 9.40 -23.26
C LEU A 43 -5.61 7.92 -23.34
N GLY A 44 -4.96 7.15 -24.20
CA GLY A 44 -5.24 5.71 -24.29
C GLY A 44 -5.03 4.98 -22.97
N ALA A 45 -5.88 3.99 -22.64
CA ALA A 45 -5.78 3.24 -21.38
C ALA A 45 -4.39 2.60 -21.16
N ALA A 46 -3.77 2.09 -22.23
CA ALA A 46 -2.39 1.58 -22.19
C ALA A 46 -1.39 2.69 -21.77
N THR A 47 -1.53 3.89 -22.34
CA THR A 47 -0.68 5.03 -22.00
C THR A 47 -0.82 5.41 -20.53
N VAL A 48 -2.05 5.41 -19.99
CA VAL A 48 -2.28 5.68 -18.56
C VAL A 48 -1.61 4.63 -17.69
N GLY A 49 -1.72 3.34 -18.05
CA GLY A 49 -1.02 2.25 -17.36
C GLY A 49 0.50 2.44 -17.37
N PHE A 50 1.08 2.88 -18.49
CA PHE A 50 2.51 3.20 -18.57
C PHE A 50 2.90 4.44 -17.75
N VAL A 51 2.08 5.48 -17.70
CA VAL A 51 2.32 6.68 -16.86
C VAL A 51 2.37 6.30 -15.39
N VAL A 52 1.40 5.51 -14.90
CA VAL A 52 1.38 5.04 -13.50
C VAL A 52 2.53 4.07 -13.22
N GLY A 53 2.81 3.13 -14.13
CA GLY A 53 3.97 2.25 -14.02
C GLY A 53 5.30 3.01 -13.99
N TRP A 54 5.41 4.10 -14.75
CA TRP A 54 6.58 4.98 -14.75
C TRP A 54 6.78 5.67 -13.39
N MET A 55 5.69 6.11 -12.72
CA MET A 55 5.78 6.60 -11.34
C MET A 55 6.42 5.56 -10.41
N GLY A 56 6.03 4.29 -10.57
CA GLY A 56 6.62 3.17 -9.83
C GLY A 56 8.11 2.99 -10.11
N VAL A 57 8.54 3.04 -11.38
CA VAL A 57 9.95 2.93 -11.78
C VAL A 57 10.79 4.04 -11.17
N VAL A 58 10.33 5.30 -11.28
CA VAL A 58 11.04 6.46 -10.73
C VAL A 58 11.13 6.38 -9.21
N SER A 59 10.02 6.05 -8.53
CA SER A 59 10.00 5.92 -7.07
C SER A 59 10.91 4.79 -6.58
N LEU A 60 10.90 3.63 -7.25
CA LEU A 60 11.75 2.50 -6.90
C LEU A 60 13.24 2.84 -7.08
N GLY A 61 13.61 3.50 -8.17
CA GLY A 61 14.98 3.91 -8.44
C GLY A 61 15.49 4.97 -7.47
N LEU A 62 14.63 5.91 -7.05
CA LEU A 62 15.02 7.02 -6.18
C LEU A 62 14.95 6.69 -4.67
N SER A 63 14.19 5.67 -4.25
CA SER A 63 14.03 5.33 -2.83
C SER A 63 15.35 5.07 -2.10
N PRO A 64 16.36 4.35 -2.65
CA PRO A 64 17.67 4.18 -2.01
C PRO A 64 18.44 5.49 -1.87
N VAL A 65 18.34 6.38 -2.89
CA VAL A 65 18.96 7.71 -2.88
C VAL A 65 18.31 8.57 -1.79
N ALA A 66 16.98 8.56 -1.71
CA ALA A 66 16.22 9.26 -0.68
C ALA A 66 16.62 8.82 0.73
N GLY A 67 16.75 7.51 0.97
CA GLY A 67 17.25 6.98 2.25
C GLY A 67 18.63 7.50 2.59
N THR A 68 19.59 7.45 1.64
CA THR A 68 20.95 7.97 1.82
C THR A 68 20.96 9.48 2.13
N LEU A 69 20.11 10.25 1.44
CA LEU A 69 19.99 11.69 1.70
C LEU A 69 19.41 11.97 3.10
N ILE A 70 18.41 11.19 3.53
CA ILE A 70 17.83 11.27 4.88
C ILE A 70 18.90 11.02 5.94
N ASP A 71 19.70 9.97 5.77
CA ASP A 71 20.78 9.63 6.72
C ASP A 71 21.85 10.71 6.76
N ARG A 72 22.22 11.25 5.59
CA ARG A 72 23.30 12.25 5.48
C ARG A 72 22.87 13.64 5.96
N PHE A 73 21.68 14.10 5.62
CA PHE A 73 21.24 15.50 5.84
C PHE A 73 20.14 15.64 6.91
N GLY A 74 19.58 14.52 7.36
CA GLY A 74 18.42 14.45 8.26
C GLY A 74 17.10 14.51 7.48
N ALA A 75 16.08 13.83 8.00
CA ALA A 75 14.79 13.65 7.34
C ALA A 75 14.11 15.00 6.99
N ARG A 76 14.22 16.01 7.85
CA ARG A 76 13.61 17.32 7.64
C ARG A 76 14.09 18.00 6.32
N ARG A 77 15.40 18.00 6.07
CA ARG A 77 15.98 18.71 4.91
C ARG A 77 15.60 18.03 3.60
N VAL A 78 15.29 16.74 3.64
CA VAL A 78 14.90 15.95 2.46
C VAL A 78 13.39 16.03 2.24
N VAL A 79 12.59 15.86 3.31
CA VAL A 79 11.12 15.79 3.22
C VAL A 79 10.49 17.13 2.82
N LEU A 80 11.03 18.26 3.30
CA LEU A 80 10.48 19.58 2.97
C LEU A 80 10.47 19.89 1.46
N PRO A 81 11.60 19.78 0.72
CA PRO A 81 11.57 19.97 -0.73
C PRO A 81 10.73 18.89 -1.43
N CYS A 82 10.70 17.65 -0.92
CA CYS A 82 9.89 16.59 -1.50
C CYS A 82 8.39 16.89 -1.42
N PHE A 83 7.89 17.47 -0.32
CA PHE A 83 6.50 17.94 -0.25
C PHE A 83 6.18 18.99 -1.30
N LEU A 84 7.11 19.93 -1.54
CA LEU A 84 6.92 20.98 -2.54
C LEU A 84 6.93 20.40 -3.97
N ILE A 85 7.86 19.49 -4.25
CA ILE A 85 7.97 18.84 -5.57
C ILE A 85 6.72 17.98 -5.82
N GLU A 86 6.22 17.22 -4.83
CA GLU A 86 5.03 16.41 -4.97
C GLU A 86 3.78 17.28 -5.17
N ALA A 87 3.62 18.35 -4.38
CA ALA A 87 2.53 19.31 -4.55
C ALA A 87 2.54 19.94 -5.96
N ALA A 88 3.71 20.37 -6.46
CA ALA A 88 3.87 20.91 -7.81
C ALA A 88 3.57 19.85 -8.89
N GLY A 89 4.04 18.60 -8.69
CA GLY A 89 3.78 17.49 -9.58
C GLY A 89 2.29 17.15 -9.67
N VAL A 90 1.61 17.07 -8.52
CA VAL A 90 0.17 16.83 -8.44
C VAL A 90 -0.61 17.99 -9.09
N LEU A 91 -0.24 19.23 -8.80
CA LEU A 91 -0.88 20.40 -9.41
C LEU A 91 -0.69 20.41 -10.94
N SER A 92 0.47 19.99 -11.45
CA SER A 92 0.74 19.91 -12.89
C SER A 92 -0.13 18.89 -13.60
N LEU A 93 -0.59 17.82 -12.91
CA LEU A 93 -1.55 16.87 -13.45
C LEU A 93 -2.87 17.52 -13.83
N ALA A 94 -3.31 18.56 -13.11
CA ALA A 94 -4.55 19.28 -13.42
C ALA A 94 -4.56 19.87 -14.84
N GLY A 95 -3.38 20.24 -15.38
CA GLY A 95 -3.20 20.85 -16.69
C GLY A 95 -2.77 19.90 -17.80
N VAL A 96 -2.67 18.59 -17.55
CA VAL A 96 -2.20 17.62 -18.56
C VAL A 96 -3.07 17.65 -19.82
N ASP A 97 -2.43 17.87 -20.97
CA ASP A 97 -3.04 17.91 -22.30
C ASP A 97 -2.33 16.98 -23.32
N SER A 98 -1.19 16.43 -22.94
CA SER A 98 -0.33 15.63 -23.83
C SER A 98 0.35 14.49 -23.07
N VAL A 99 0.75 13.44 -23.81
CA VAL A 99 1.47 12.29 -23.24
C VAL A 99 2.79 12.71 -22.58
N PRO A 100 3.66 13.55 -23.22
CA PRO A 100 4.90 14.00 -22.58
C PRO A 100 4.65 14.74 -21.26
N MET A 101 3.60 15.58 -21.20
CA MET A 101 3.24 16.30 -19.98
C MET A 101 2.77 15.35 -18.89
N ALA A 102 1.99 14.31 -19.23
CA ALA A 102 1.58 13.28 -18.28
C ALA A 102 2.80 12.58 -17.64
N PHE A 103 3.79 12.18 -18.44
CA PHE A 103 5.03 11.58 -17.93
C PHE A 103 5.88 12.55 -17.11
N ALA A 104 5.97 13.82 -17.52
CA ALA A 104 6.69 14.86 -16.76
C ALA A 104 6.05 15.09 -15.39
N SER A 105 4.72 15.24 -15.34
CA SER A 105 3.96 15.38 -14.10
C SER A 105 4.10 14.16 -13.20
N ALA A 106 3.96 12.96 -13.77
CA ALA A 106 4.15 11.69 -13.07
C ALA A 106 5.57 11.56 -12.49
N THR A 107 6.60 12.02 -13.22
CA THR A 107 7.99 12.06 -12.74
C THR A 107 8.11 12.97 -11.53
N ALA A 108 7.55 14.19 -11.58
CA ALA A 108 7.59 15.12 -10.46
C ALA A 108 6.90 14.55 -9.21
N VAL A 109 5.71 13.95 -9.37
CA VAL A 109 5.01 13.25 -8.28
C VAL A 109 5.88 12.15 -7.70
N ALA A 110 6.44 11.28 -8.54
CA ALA A 110 7.25 10.14 -8.08
C ALA A 110 8.54 10.57 -7.37
N VAL A 111 9.21 11.63 -7.84
CA VAL A 111 10.39 12.23 -7.20
C VAL A 111 10.02 12.74 -5.80
N GLY A 112 8.93 13.52 -5.68
CA GLY A 112 8.44 14.00 -4.39
C GLY A 112 8.12 12.84 -3.46
N HIS A 113 7.34 11.86 -3.95
CA HIS A 113 6.87 10.72 -3.17
C HIS A 113 7.99 9.81 -2.64
N SER A 114 9.08 9.67 -3.39
CA SER A 114 10.16 8.71 -3.12
C SER A 114 10.76 8.80 -1.70
N ALA A 115 10.80 9.99 -1.10
CA ALA A 115 11.35 10.23 0.23
C ALA A 115 10.30 10.47 1.31
N LEU A 116 9.03 10.73 0.96
CA LEU A 116 8.02 11.15 1.94
C LEU A 116 7.69 10.05 2.95
N TRP A 117 7.48 8.82 2.48
CA TRP A 117 7.14 7.72 3.37
C TRP A 117 8.28 7.42 4.37
N SER A 118 9.50 7.21 3.88
CA SER A 118 10.67 6.91 4.71
C SER A 118 11.03 8.08 5.63
N GLY A 119 10.95 9.31 5.12
CA GLY A 119 11.24 10.50 5.91
C GLY A 119 10.20 10.77 7.01
N GLN A 120 8.91 10.63 6.71
CA GLN A 120 7.85 10.79 7.73
C GLN A 120 7.93 9.71 8.81
N THR A 121 8.16 8.45 8.43
CA THR A 121 8.36 7.37 9.41
C THR A 121 9.59 7.59 10.28
N THR A 122 10.69 8.07 9.71
CA THR A 122 11.91 8.45 10.46
C THR A 122 11.62 9.58 11.46
N ILE A 123 10.91 10.63 11.02
CA ILE A 123 10.52 11.74 11.91
C ILE A 123 9.63 11.22 13.04
N LEU A 124 8.60 10.45 12.72
CA LEU A 124 7.67 9.92 13.70
C LEU A 124 8.36 8.99 14.70
N ALA A 125 9.26 8.12 14.24
CA ALA A 125 10.08 7.26 15.09
C ALA A 125 10.96 8.05 16.07
N SER A 126 11.49 9.20 15.64
CA SER A 126 12.33 10.07 16.49
C SER A 126 11.55 10.79 17.59
N LEU A 127 10.23 10.92 17.43
CA LEU A 127 9.32 11.61 18.35
C LEU A 127 8.57 10.67 19.29
N THR A 128 8.77 9.35 19.14
CA THR A 128 8.04 8.32 19.90
C THR A 128 9.01 7.39 20.63
N GLY A 129 8.68 7.08 21.89
CA GLY A 129 9.39 6.06 22.67
C GLY A 129 9.21 4.65 22.09
N GLU A 130 10.10 3.73 22.42
CA GLU A 130 10.04 2.35 21.92
C GLU A 130 8.73 1.64 22.26
N GLU A 131 8.22 1.87 23.49
CA GLU A 131 6.99 1.22 23.98
C GLU A 131 5.73 1.68 23.24
N GLU A 132 5.67 2.93 22.77
CA GLU A 132 4.51 3.47 22.06
C GLU A 132 4.65 3.38 20.52
N ARG A 133 5.86 3.14 20.01
CA ARG A 133 6.19 3.19 18.56
C ARG A 133 5.29 2.32 17.72
N GLN A 134 5.08 1.06 18.11
CA GLN A 134 4.21 0.14 17.38
C GLN A 134 2.76 0.64 17.29
N ARG A 135 2.25 1.20 18.40
CA ARG A 135 0.88 1.74 18.46
C ARG A 135 0.73 2.99 17.59
N VAL A 136 1.74 3.86 17.60
CA VAL A 136 1.75 5.10 16.82
C VAL A 136 1.83 4.81 15.33
N PHE A 137 2.64 3.85 14.88
CA PHE A 137 2.65 3.42 13.48
C PHE A 137 1.35 2.74 13.07
N GLY A 138 0.72 1.96 13.95
CA GLY A 138 -0.62 1.43 13.71
C GLY A 138 -1.66 2.54 13.53
N LEU A 139 -1.59 3.60 14.35
CA LEU A 139 -2.45 4.78 14.20
C LEU A 139 -2.16 5.53 12.90
N GLN A 140 -0.88 5.72 12.53
CA GLN A 140 -0.49 6.31 11.25
C GLN A 140 -1.11 5.56 10.07
N PHE A 141 -1.01 4.25 10.06
CA PHE A 141 -1.61 3.41 9.03
C PHE A 141 -3.14 3.54 8.98
N THR A 142 -3.80 3.56 10.14
CA THR A 142 -5.24 3.77 10.24
C THR A 142 -5.66 5.12 9.68
N LEU A 143 -4.94 6.21 10.04
CA LEU A 143 -5.22 7.56 9.55
C LEU A 143 -4.97 7.69 8.04
N LEU A 144 -3.94 7.01 7.51
CA LEU A 144 -3.68 6.94 6.08
C LEU A 144 -4.87 6.33 5.33
N ASN A 145 -5.34 5.15 5.76
CA ASN A 145 -6.46 4.48 5.11
C ASN A 145 -7.77 5.27 5.26
N LEU A 146 -8.02 5.82 6.46
CA LEU A 146 -9.19 6.67 6.70
C LEU A 146 -9.19 7.90 5.79
N GLY A 147 -8.03 8.56 5.64
CA GLY A 147 -7.87 9.71 4.76
C GLY A 147 -8.15 9.35 3.30
N ILE A 148 -7.55 8.27 2.80
CA ILE A 148 -7.79 7.77 1.43
C ILE A 148 -9.27 7.45 1.21
N GLY A 149 -9.94 6.81 2.18
CA GLY A 149 -11.36 6.49 2.07
C GLY A 149 -12.24 7.73 2.04
N ILE A 150 -11.99 8.71 2.92
CA ILE A 150 -12.71 10.01 2.93
C ILE A 150 -12.47 10.75 1.60
N GLY A 151 -11.22 10.81 1.14
CA GLY A 151 -10.87 11.45 -0.13
C GLY A 151 -11.56 10.79 -1.32
N GLY A 152 -11.50 9.46 -1.42
CA GLY A 152 -12.14 8.70 -2.49
C GLY A 152 -13.67 8.87 -2.52
N LEU A 153 -14.32 8.84 -1.35
CA LEU A 153 -15.77 9.09 -1.25
C LEU A 153 -16.12 10.51 -1.68
N THR A 154 -15.36 11.50 -1.22
CA THR A 154 -15.55 12.91 -1.56
C THR A 154 -15.35 13.13 -3.07
N ALA A 155 -14.28 12.57 -3.65
CA ALA A 155 -14.02 12.66 -5.09
C ALA A 155 -15.15 12.02 -5.90
N GLY A 156 -15.57 10.79 -5.56
CA GLY A 156 -16.66 10.11 -6.25
C GLY A 156 -17.99 10.88 -6.22
N ALA A 157 -18.22 11.72 -5.18
CA ALA A 157 -19.39 12.58 -5.09
C ALA A 157 -19.27 13.87 -5.92
N LEU A 158 -18.05 14.37 -6.13
CA LEU A 158 -17.77 15.67 -6.76
C LEU A 158 -17.48 15.56 -8.26
N VAL A 159 -16.83 14.47 -8.72
CA VAL A 159 -16.36 14.37 -10.11
C VAL A 159 -17.50 14.17 -11.10
N ASP A 160 -17.38 14.86 -12.23
CA ASP A 160 -18.24 14.76 -13.38
C ASP A 160 -17.35 14.76 -14.64
N VAL A 161 -17.36 13.67 -15.41
CA VAL A 161 -16.54 13.51 -16.61
C VAL A 161 -16.85 14.60 -17.65
N ALA A 162 -18.11 15.05 -17.72
CA ALA A 162 -18.51 16.15 -18.59
C ALA A 162 -17.98 17.53 -18.13
N ARG A 163 -17.43 17.62 -16.93
CA ARG A 163 -16.93 18.86 -16.33
C ARG A 163 -15.48 18.71 -15.86
N PRO A 164 -14.48 18.84 -16.73
CA PRO A 164 -13.06 18.64 -16.41
C PRO A 164 -12.56 19.40 -15.18
N TRP A 165 -13.12 20.60 -14.93
CA TRP A 165 -12.74 21.43 -13.77
C TRP A 165 -12.99 20.72 -12.41
N THR A 166 -13.93 19.77 -12.34
CA THR A 166 -14.19 19.01 -11.11
C THR A 166 -13.01 18.15 -10.74
N PHE A 167 -12.35 17.50 -11.72
CA PHE A 167 -11.11 16.77 -11.51
C PHE A 167 -9.94 17.70 -11.21
N GLN A 168 -9.83 18.82 -11.93
CA GLN A 168 -8.76 19.81 -11.69
C GLN A 168 -8.81 20.33 -10.25
N LEU A 169 -10.02 20.57 -9.71
CA LEU A 169 -10.21 20.94 -8.31
C LEU A 169 -9.64 19.90 -7.35
N LEU A 170 -9.80 18.58 -7.63
CA LEU A 170 -9.24 17.53 -6.79
C LEU A 170 -7.70 17.62 -6.74
N TYR A 171 -7.05 17.86 -7.87
CA TYR A 171 -5.58 18.01 -7.92
C TYR A 171 -5.10 19.25 -7.18
N VAL A 172 -5.86 20.37 -7.24
CA VAL A 172 -5.56 21.57 -6.44
C VAL A 172 -5.68 21.28 -4.94
N LEU A 173 -6.76 20.60 -4.53
CA LEU A 173 -6.98 20.26 -3.12
C LEU A 173 -5.90 19.26 -2.61
N ASP A 174 -5.49 18.31 -3.43
CA ASP A 174 -4.43 17.36 -3.08
C ASP A 174 -3.06 18.07 -2.96
N ALA A 175 -2.74 18.97 -3.89
CA ALA A 175 -1.53 19.79 -3.80
C ALA A 175 -1.50 20.61 -2.49
N ILE A 176 -2.62 21.22 -2.09
CA ILE A 176 -2.77 21.90 -0.78
C ILE A 176 -2.58 20.87 0.36
N GLY A 177 -3.11 19.66 0.20
CA GLY A 177 -2.96 18.54 1.14
C GLY A 177 -1.49 18.22 1.46
N TYR A 178 -0.57 18.35 0.51
CA TYR A 178 0.88 18.20 0.73
C TYR A 178 1.54 19.43 1.35
N LEU A 179 1.00 20.63 1.12
CA LEU A 179 1.53 21.85 1.75
C LEU A 179 1.22 21.92 3.25
N VAL A 180 0.15 21.29 3.72
CA VAL A 180 -0.21 21.27 5.14
C VAL A 180 0.83 20.56 6.01
N PRO A 181 1.22 19.27 5.78
CA PRO A 181 2.27 18.62 6.54
C PRO A 181 3.62 19.34 6.38
N MET A 182 3.90 19.97 5.23
CA MET A 182 5.07 20.83 5.05
C MET A 182 5.03 22.01 6.03
N ALA A 183 3.92 22.75 6.12
CA ALA A 183 3.76 23.87 7.03
C ALA A 183 3.85 23.43 8.51
N ILE A 184 3.24 22.29 8.85
CA ILE A 184 3.37 21.67 10.18
C ILE A 184 4.84 21.40 10.48
N LEU A 185 5.59 20.79 9.59
CA LEU A 185 6.99 20.50 9.81
C LEU A 185 7.83 21.78 9.89
N LEU A 186 7.52 22.81 9.08
CA LEU A 186 8.17 24.13 9.17
C LEU A 186 7.97 24.79 10.52
N SER A 187 6.78 24.65 11.12
CA SER A 187 6.48 25.20 12.47
C SER A 187 7.26 24.53 13.60
N MET A 188 7.94 23.40 13.34
CA MET A 188 8.69 22.63 14.33
C MET A 188 10.18 22.51 13.95
N PRO A 189 10.98 23.61 14.04
CA PRO A 189 12.33 23.66 13.47
C PRO A 189 13.32 22.65 14.07
N ALA A 190 13.09 22.14 15.27
CA ALA A 190 13.93 21.14 15.91
C ALA A 190 13.65 19.70 15.45
N VAL A 191 12.46 19.45 14.85
CA VAL A 191 12.01 18.11 14.49
C VAL A 191 12.64 17.65 13.17
N GLY A 192 13.10 16.39 13.12
CA GLY A 192 13.66 15.75 11.92
C GLY A 192 15.03 16.27 11.49
N ARG A 193 15.74 17.04 12.35
CA ARG A 193 17.14 17.38 12.14
C ARG A 193 18.01 16.13 12.31
N ARG A 194 19.17 16.12 11.66
CA ARG A 194 20.20 15.12 11.92
C ARG A 194 20.53 15.13 13.41
N LEU A 195 20.42 14.00 14.06
CA LEU A 195 21.01 13.82 15.38
C LEU A 195 22.52 13.86 15.14
N ALA A 196 23.21 14.86 15.69
CA ALA A 196 24.67 14.90 15.70
C ALA A 196 25.16 13.53 16.16
N ASP A 197 26.12 12.98 15.43
CA ASP A 197 26.63 11.61 15.59
C ASP A 197 26.66 11.20 17.07
N ARG A 198 25.76 10.33 17.46
CA ARG A 198 25.91 9.60 18.72
C ARG A 198 27.08 8.65 18.51
N PRO A 199 28.20 8.80 19.24
CA PRO A 199 29.26 7.80 19.21
C PRO A 199 28.65 6.46 19.65
N GLY A 200 28.61 5.47 18.79
CA GLY A 200 28.14 4.14 19.13
C GLY A 200 27.06 3.53 18.22
N THR A 201 26.51 4.26 17.25
CA THR A 201 25.73 3.66 16.16
C THR A 201 26.56 3.57 14.89
N ALA A 202 27.78 3.02 14.99
CA ALA A 202 28.39 2.40 13.83
C ALA A 202 27.41 1.31 13.37
N GLN A 203 26.85 1.47 12.16
CA GLN A 203 26.22 0.35 11.48
C GLN A 203 27.26 -0.76 11.52
N ALA A 204 26.99 -1.81 12.31
CA ALA A 204 27.76 -3.02 12.23
C ALA A 204 27.83 -3.37 10.74
N GLU A 205 29.02 -3.42 10.17
CA GLU A 205 29.23 -3.93 8.82
C GLU A 205 28.66 -5.34 8.81
N THR A 206 27.44 -5.45 8.33
CA THR A 206 26.73 -6.72 8.26
C THR A 206 27.40 -7.52 7.14
N THR A 207 28.23 -8.47 7.52
CA THR A 207 29.06 -9.33 6.65
C THR A 207 28.28 -10.30 5.77
N GLY A 208 26.95 -10.29 5.72
CA GLY A 208 26.11 -11.12 4.85
C GLY A 208 25.52 -10.34 3.67
N GLY A 209 25.45 -10.90 2.46
CA GLY A 209 24.88 -10.27 1.26
C GLY A 209 23.39 -10.61 1.05
N TYR A 210 22.70 -9.89 0.14
CA TYR A 210 21.37 -10.26 -0.34
C TYR A 210 21.30 -11.69 -0.89
N ALA A 211 22.43 -12.24 -1.38
CA ALA A 211 22.54 -13.61 -1.82
C ALA A 211 22.28 -14.61 -0.69
N GLU A 212 22.69 -14.30 0.54
CA GLU A 212 22.44 -15.13 1.71
C GLU A 212 20.95 -15.15 2.08
N VAL A 213 20.30 -13.99 2.05
CA VAL A 213 18.85 -13.84 2.27
C VAL A 213 18.07 -14.66 1.24
N LEU A 214 18.49 -14.65 -0.02
CA LEU A 214 17.84 -15.44 -1.10
C LEU A 214 18.18 -16.94 -1.05
N ARG A 215 19.20 -17.37 -0.32
CA ARG A 215 19.48 -18.80 -0.06
C ARG A 215 18.52 -19.40 0.97
N ASP A 216 17.91 -18.58 1.82
CA ASP A 216 16.87 -19.02 2.74
C ASP A 216 15.63 -19.48 1.96
N ARG A 217 15.41 -20.80 1.96
CA ARG A 217 14.32 -21.43 1.20
C ARG A 217 12.92 -20.94 1.63
N PRO A 218 12.56 -20.89 2.93
CA PRO A 218 11.31 -20.30 3.38
C PRO A 218 11.13 -18.86 2.92
N PHE A 219 12.15 -18.02 3.09
CA PHE A 219 12.06 -16.61 2.72
C PHE A 219 11.94 -16.40 1.21
N ARG A 220 12.75 -17.11 0.42
CA ARG A 220 12.64 -17.06 -1.05
C ARG A 220 11.21 -17.41 -1.52
N ARG A 221 10.58 -18.40 -0.89
CA ARG A 221 9.21 -18.77 -1.20
C ARG A 221 8.21 -17.68 -0.78
N LEU A 222 8.46 -17.02 0.35
CA LEU A 222 7.69 -15.86 0.79
C LEU A 222 7.81 -14.68 -0.18
N VAL A 223 9.01 -14.42 -0.71
CA VAL A 223 9.25 -13.39 -1.74
C VAL A 223 8.47 -13.71 -3.03
N ILE A 224 8.53 -14.95 -3.51
CA ILE A 224 7.78 -15.37 -4.72
C ILE A 224 6.27 -15.24 -4.47
N PHE A 225 5.77 -15.69 -3.31
CA PHE A 225 4.39 -15.47 -2.90
C PHE A 225 4.01 -13.99 -2.94
N GLY A 226 4.84 -13.15 -2.29
CA GLY A 226 4.62 -11.71 -2.22
C GLY A 226 4.57 -11.08 -3.62
N LEU A 227 5.56 -11.36 -4.49
CA LEU A 227 5.59 -10.83 -5.86
C LEU A 227 4.33 -11.23 -6.65
N VAL A 228 3.94 -12.50 -6.62
CA VAL A 228 2.75 -12.96 -7.36
C VAL A 228 1.48 -12.33 -6.80
N LEU A 229 1.30 -12.36 -5.46
CA LEU A 229 0.11 -11.82 -4.82
C LEU A 229 -0.02 -10.31 -5.03
N THR A 230 1.07 -9.55 -4.81
CA THR A 230 0.98 -8.09 -4.91
C THR A 230 0.86 -7.64 -6.36
N THR A 231 1.50 -8.32 -7.31
CA THR A 231 1.42 -7.98 -8.75
C THR A 231 0.05 -8.31 -9.33
N CYS A 232 -0.46 -9.53 -9.09
CA CYS A 232 -1.75 -9.97 -9.65
C CYS A 232 -2.95 -9.58 -8.78
N GLY A 233 -2.72 -9.26 -7.51
CA GLY A 233 -3.77 -8.86 -6.58
C GLY A 233 -3.73 -7.37 -6.29
N TYR A 234 -2.82 -6.95 -5.43
CA TYR A 234 -2.86 -5.64 -4.79
C TYR A 234 -2.60 -4.46 -5.74
N ALA A 235 -1.57 -4.53 -6.58
CA ALA A 235 -1.19 -3.44 -7.48
C ALA A 235 -2.20 -3.22 -8.62
N GLN A 236 -3.14 -4.12 -8.79
CA GLN A 236 -4.22 -3.98 -9.78
C GLN A 236 -5.30 -3.00 -9.34
N ILE A 237 -5.36 -2.62 -8.06
CA ILE A 237 -6.33 -1.64 -7.53
C ILE A 237 -6.13 -0.25 -8.14
N GLU A 238 -4.89 0.17 -8.37
CA GLU A 238 -4.60 1.55 -8.80
C GLU A 238 -5.11 1.86 -10.21
N VAL A 239 -4.92 0.94 -11.15
CA VAL A 239 -5.34 1.12 -12.55
C VAL A 239 -6.38 0.09 -12.96
N GLY A 240 -6.11 -1.19 -12.72
CA GLY A 240 -6.95 -2.28 -13.21
C GLY A 240 -8.39 -2.24 -12.68
N PHE A 241 -8.56 -2.04 -11.37
CA PHE A 241 -9.88 -1.93 -10.75
C PHE A 241 -10.69 -0.78 -11.36
N THR A 242 -10.11 0.43 -11.36
CA THR A 242 -10.80 1.62 -11.86
C THR A 242 -11.07 1.51 -13.36
N ALA A 243 -10.06 1.09 -14.14
CA ALA A 243 -10.22 0.90 -15.58
C ALA A 243 -11.33 -0.11 -15.90
N PHE A 244 -11.31 -1.29 -15.28
CA PHE A 244 -12.32 -2.31 -15.52
C PHE A 244 -13.73 -1.83 -15.08
N ALA A 245 -13.83 -1.19 -13.92
CA ALA A 245 -15.09 -0.70 -13.41
C ALA A 245 -15.73 0.34 -14.35
N THR A 246 -14.94 1.27 -14.90
CA THR A 246 -15.49 2.36 -15.74
C THR A 246 -15.59 1.99 -17.22
N THR A 247 -14.68 1.18 -17.76
CA THR A 247 -14.68 0.89 -19.21
C THR A 247 -15.34 -0.45 -19.58
N VAL A 248 -15.40 -1.42 -18.66
CA VAL A 248 -15.98 -2.75 -18.93
C VAL A 248 -17.31 -2.94 -18.20
N ALA A 249 -17.36 -2.60 -16.89
CA ALA A 249 -18.60 -2.65 -16.11
C ALA A 249 -19.44 -1.36 -16.26
N GLU A 250 -18.92 -0.35 -16.96
CA GLU A 250 -19.59 0.92 -17.32
C GLU A 250 -20.23 1.67 -16.12
N VAL A 251 -19.64 1.51 -14.92
CA VAL A 251 -20.13 2.20 -13.73
C VAL A 251 -19.60 3.63 -13.66
N SER A 252 -20.39 4.53 -13.08
CA SER A 252 -19.98 5.93 -12.90
C SER A 252 -18.82 6.07 -11.90
N PRO A 253 -18.00 7.14 -12.00
CA PRO A 253 -16.94 7.44 -11.03
C PRO A 253 -17.45 7.50 -9.58
N ARG A 254 -18.71 7.86 -9.36
CA ARG A 254 -19.36 7.87 -8.05
C ARG A 254 -19.39 6.46 -7.42
N VAL A 255 -19.62 5.42 -8.21
CA VAL A 255 -19.62 4.03 -7.73
C VAL A 255 -18.22 3.62 -7.29
N VAL A 256 -17.18 4.04 -8.02
CA VAL A 256 -15.77 3.84 -7.63
C VAL A 256 -15.51 4.49 -6.26
N GLY A 257 -15.98 5.71 -6.04
CA GLY A 257 -15.87 6.37 -4.75
C GLY A 257 -16.57 5.61 -3.62
N TRP A 258 -17.78 5.08 -3.86
CA TRP A 258 -18.50 4.25 -2.89
C TRP A 258 -17.78 2.92 -2.63
N ALA A 259 -17.18 2.31 -3.64
CA ALA A 259 -16.38 1.11 -3.49
C ALA A 259 -15.16 1.33 -2.58
N LEU A 260 -14.45 2.45 -2.73
CA LEU A 260 -13.33 2.83 -1.87
C LEU A 260 -13.76 3.11 -0.43
N ALA A 261 -14.92 3.75 -0.26
CA ALA A 261 -15.50 3.96 1.08
C ALA A 261 -15.88 2.61 1.73
N ALA A 262 -16.48 1.70 0.97
CA ALA A 262 -16.82 0.36 1.44
C ALA A 262 -15.57 -0.47 1.78
N ASN A 263 -14.50 -0.38 0.98
CA ASN A 263 -13.19 -0.97 1.29
C ASN A 263 -12.68 -0.44 2.63
N THR A 264 -12.59 0.87 2.81
CA THR A 264 -12.11 1.48 4.06
C THR A 264 -12.95 1.08 5.27
N LEU A 265 -14.28 1.11 5.15
CA LEU A 265 -15.19 0.70 6.22
C LEU A 265 -14.99 -0.78 6.60
N THR A 266 -14.83 -1.62 5.58
CA THR A 266 -14.57 -3.06 5.79
C THR A 266 -13.25 -3.27 6.51
N ILE A 267 -12.17 -2.56 6.14
CA ILE A 267 -10.87 -2.62 6.84
C ILE A 267 -11.05 -2.26 8.31
N VAL A 268 -11.70 -1.12 8.61
CA VAL A 268 -11.87 -0.63 9.98
C VAL A 268 -12.64 -1.64 10.85
N ILE A 269 -13.72 -2.21 10.32
CA ILE A 269 -14.54 -3.19 11.03
C ILE A 269 -13.80 -4.52 11.17
N ALA A 270 -13.27 -5.06 10.08
CA ALA A 270 -12.65 -6.38 10.05
C ALA A 270 -11.35 -6.44 10.85
N GLN A 271 -10.56 -5.35 10.90
CA GLN A 271 -9.28 -5.31 11.61
C GLN A 271 -9.41 -5.69 13.09
N LEU A 272 -10.52 -5.30 13.73
CA LEU A 272 -10.78 -5.61 15.14
C LEU A 272 -10.97 -7.12 15.39
N PHE A 273 -11.53 -7.82 14.43
CA PHE A 273 -11.81 -9.27 14.51
C PHE A 273 -10.62 -10.10 14.01
N VAL A 274 -9.99 -9.67 12.92
CA VAL A 274 -8.89 -10.40 12.27
C VAL A 274 -7.71 -10.59 13.21
N ILE A 275 -7.32 -9.58 13.99
CA ILE A 275 -6.22 -9.69 14.96
C ILE A 275 -6.51 -10.81 15.98
N ARG A 276 -7.74 -10.93 16.46
CA ARG A 276 -8.13 -12.00 17.40
C ARG A 276 -8.17 -13.37 16.75
N ILE A 277 -8.67 -13.43 15.51
CA ILE A 277 -8.78 -14.67 14.74
C ILE A 277 -7.41 -15.24 14.39
N LEU A 278 -6.42 -14.40 14.15
CA LEU A 278 -5.07 -14.82 13.76
C LEU A 278 -4.21 -15.35 14.92
N GLN A 279 -4.57 -15.08 16.17
CA GLN A 279 -3.82 -15.56 17.33
C GLN A 279 -3.77 -17.08 17.38
N GLY A 280 -2.55 -17.64 17.46
CA GLY A 280 -2.32 -19.10 17.50
C GLY A 280 -2.63 -19.86 16.21
N ARG A 281 -2.97 -19.15 15.12
CA ARG A 281 -3.28 -19.78 13.82
C ARG A 281 -2.11 -19.69 12.85
N SER A 282 -2.07 -20.63 11.90
CA SER A 282 -1.02 -20.71 10.87
C SER A 282 -0.99 -19.46 10.00
N ARG A 283 0.15 -18.77 9.98
CA ARG A 283 0.43 -17.61 9.11
C ARG A 283 0.37 -17.99 7.63
N ALA A 284 0.90 -19.17 7.28
CA ALA A 284 0.86 -19.67 5.90
C ALA A 284 -0.57 -19.89 5.41
N ARG A 285 -1.48 -20.42 6.27
CA ARG A 285 -2.91 -20.56 5.92
C ARG A 285 -3.61 -19.21 5.80
N ALA A 286 -3.27 -18.25 6.66
CA ALA A 286 -3.81 -16.89 6.57
C ALA A 286 -3.42 -16.24 5.23
N LEU A 287 -2.14 -16.35 4.83
CA LEU A 287 -1.67 -15.85 3.53
C LEU A 287 -2.34 -16.54 2.35
N ALA A 288 -2.60 -17.86 2.45
CA ALA A 288 -3.37 -18.57 1.43
C ALA A 288 -4.81 -18.04 1.34
N GLY A 289 -5.44 -17.75 2.49
CA GLY A 289 -6.74 -17.11 2.55
C GLY A 289 -6.80 -15.75 1.86
N VAL A 290 -5.71 -14.95 1.96
CA VAL A 290 -5.59 -13.68 1.23
C VAL A 290 -5.73 -13.87 -0.27
N GLY A 291 -4.99 -14.83 -0.84
CA GLY A 291 -5.05 -15.07 -2.29
C GLY A 291 -6.43 -15.58 -2.73
N VAL A 292 -7.12 -16.39 -1.91
CA VAL A 292 -8.50 -16.81 -2.19
C VAL A 292 -9.45 -15.61 -2.17
N LEU A 293 -9.33 -14.72 -1.17
CA LEU A 293 -10.16 -13.52 -1.07
C LEU A 293 -9.93 -12.57 -2.24
N PHE A 294 -8.68 -12.37 -2.65
CA PHE A 294 -8.36 -11.55 -3.82
C PHE A 294 -8.91 -12.18 -5.10
N ALA A 295 -8.75 -13.49 -5.28
CA ALA A 295 -9.35 -14.18 -6.42
C ALA A 295 -10.89 -14.04 -6.45
N ALA A 296 -11.55 -14.19 -5.31
CA ALA A 296 -12.99 -14.00 -5.19
C ALA A 296 -13.40 -12.55 -5.51
N ALA A 297 -12.66 -11.55 -5.01
CA ALA A 297 -12.90 -10.16 -5.31
C ALA A 297 -12.83 -9.87 -6.82
N TRP A 298 -11.77 -10.34 -7.48
CA TRP A 298 -11.60 -10.15 -8.92
C TRP A 298 -12.62 -10.93 -9.76
N LEU A 299 -13.07 -12.10 -9.32
CA LEU A 299 -14.16 -12.83 -9.96
C LEU A 299 -15.48 -12.06 -9.87
N VAL A 300 -15.78 -11.46 -8.71
CA VAL A 300 -16.98 -10.62 -8.53
C VAL A 300 -16.92 -9.39 -9.44
N LEU A 301 -15.75 -8.76 -9.55
CA LEU A 301 -15.56 -7.66 -10.49
C LEU A 301 -15.74 -8.10 -11.95
N GLY A 302 -15.15 -9.25 -12.32
CA GLY A 302 -15.35 -9.84 -13.65
C GLY A 302 -16.82 -10.11 -13.94
N GLY A 303 -17.56 -10.62 -12.97
CA GLY A 303 -19.01 -10.81 -13.08
C GLY A 303 -19.78 -9.51 -13.29
N ALA A 304 -19.35 -8.41 -12.63
CA ALA A 304 -19.95 -7.10 -12.84
C ALA A 304 -19.81 -6.59 -14.29
N GLY A 305 -18.72 -6.95 -14.97
CA GLY A 305 -18.51 -6.61 -16.38
C GLY A 305 -19.29 -7.46 -17.38
N LEU A 306 -20.01 -8.50 -16.92
CA LEU A 306 -20.88 -9.34 -17.76
C LEU A 306 -22.36 -8.94 -17.66
N VAL A 307 -22.67 -7.94 -16.85
CA VAL A 307 -24.03 -7.49 -16.58
C VAL A 307 -24.43 -6.46 -17.64
N ASP A 308 -25.57 -6.66 -18.28
CA ASP A 308 -26.10 -5.72 -19.28
C ASP A 308 -26.43 -4.36 -18.66
N GLY A 309 -26.28 -3.28 -19.44
CA GLY A 309 -26.49 -1.90 -19.00
C GLY A 309 -27.87 -1.62 -18.36
N ALA A 310 -28.92 -2.42 -18.72
CA ALA A 310 -30.23 -2.38 -18.06
C ALA A 310 -30.19 -2.75 -16.57
N GLN A 311 -29.09 -3.37 -16.08
CA GLN A 311 -28.89 -3.83 -14.71
C GLN A 311 -27.74 -3.07 -14.02
N ALA A 312 -27.59 -1.78 -14.30
CA ALA A 312 -26.51 -0.94 -13.77
C ALA A 312 -26.34 -1.02 -12.23
N LEU A 313 -27.44 -1.25 -11.49
CA LEU A 313 -27.38 -1.47 -10.05
C LEU A 313 -26.60 -2.75 -9.69
N MET A 314 -26.76 -3.83 -10.45
CA MET A 314 -26.04 -5.09 -10.21
C MET A 314 -24.54 -4.92 -10.47
N ALA A 315 -24.17 -4.22 -11.56
CA ALA A 315 -22.78 -3.86 -11.84
C ALA A 315 -22.18 -3.02 -10.70
N ALA A 316 -22.88 -1.99 -10.24
CA ALA A 316 -22.46 -1.14 -9.12
C ALA A 316 -22.28 -1.94 -7.82
N LEU A 317 -23.23 -2.80 -7.48
CA LEU A 317 -23.13 -3.68 -6.31
C LEU A 317 -21.95 -4.66 -6.43
N GLY A 318 -21.69 -5.20 -7.61
CA GLY A 318 -20.54 -6.07 -7.88
C GLY A 318 -19.20 -5.35 -7.67
N VAL A 319 -19.06 -4.12 -8.14
CA VAL A 319 -17.87 -3.28 -7.95
C VAL A 319 -17.65 -2.96 -6.45
N ILE A 320 -18.71 -2.60 -5.72
CA ILE A 320 -18.63 -2.34 -4.26
C ILE A 320 -18.30 -3.63 -3.49
N ALA A 321 -18.92 -4.75 -3.85
CA ALA A 321 -18.66 -6.04 -3.23
C ALA A 321 -17.21 -6.50 -3.49
N CYS A 322 -16.68 -6.31 -4.71
CA CYS A 322 -15.27 -6.57 -5.01
C CYS A 322 -14.35 -5.81 -4.03
N ALA A 323 -14.52 -4.51 -3.88
CA ALA A 323 -13.72 -3.69 -2.99
C ALA A 323 -13.82 -4.12 -1.51
N SER A 324 -15.01 -4.54 -1.07
CA SER A 324 -15.23 -5.04 0.29
C SER A 324 -14.57 -6.40 0.53
N ILE A 325 -14.68 -7.34 -0.42
CA ILE A 325 -14.04 -8.66 -0.31
C ILE A 325 -12.52 -8.49 -0.36
N PHE A 326 -12.02 -7.62 -1.23
CA PHE A 326 -10.60 -7.29 -1.32
C PHE A 326 -10.07 -6.76 0.02
N ALA A 327 -10.80 -5.86 0.67
CA ALA A 327 -10.48 -5.30 1.98
C ALA A 327 -10.31 -6.37 3.08
N LEU A 328 -11.10 -7.46 3.04
CA LEU A 328 -10.90 -8.59 3.96
C LEU A 328 -9.54 -9.28 3.74
N GLY A 329 -9.10 -9.40 2.49
CA GLY A 329 -7.77 -9.89 2.17
C GLY A 329 -6.65 -8.96 2.68
N GLU A 330 -6.82 -7.65 2.52
CA GLU A 330 -5.87 -6.64 3.02
C GLU A 330 -5.72 -6.71 4.55
N THR A 331 -6.81 -6.87 5.28
CA THR A 331 -6.79 -6.98 6.74
C THR A 331 -6.06 -8.23 7.25
N LEU A 332 -6.06 -9.31 6.46
CA LEU A 332 -5.28 -10.52 6.75
C LEU A 332 -3.80 -10.33 6.37
N LEU A 333 -3.51 -9.74 5.21
CA LEU A 333 -2.16 -9.58 4.68
C LEU A 333 -1.30 -8.66 5.56
N SER A 334 -1.88 -7.53 5.97
CA SER A 334 -1.20 -6.44 6.67
C SER A 334 -0.45 -6.89 7.94
N PRO A 335 -1.02 -7.66 8.88
CA PRO A 335 -0.29 -8.12 10.06
C PRO A 335 0.57 -9.35 9.80
N VAL A 336 0.20 -10.22 8.85
CA VAL A 336 0.82 -11.55 8.70
C VAL A 336 2.11 -11.49 7.90
N MET A 337 2.14 -10.73 6.81
CA MET A 337 3.31 -10.65 5.93
C MET A 337 4.55 -10.09 6.66
N PRO A 338 4.50 -8.94 7.36
CA PRO A 338 5.64 -8.43 8.12
C PRO A 338 6.03 -9.34 9.30
N ALA A 339 5.04 -9.93 9.99
CA ALA A 339 5.31 -10.83 11.10
C ALA A 339 6.05 -12.10 10.65
N LEU A 340 5.71 -12.66 9.49
CA LEU A 340 6.40 -13.82 8.94
C LEU A 340 7.79 -13.43 8.42
N THR A 341 7.93 -12.30 7.73
CA THR A 341 9.24 -11.76 7.30
C THR A 341 10.21 -11.64 8.48
N ASN A 342 9.75 -11.04 9.58
CA ASN A 342 10.59 -10.86 10.77
C ASN A 342 10.83 -12.17 11.54
N ALA A 343 9.92 -13.14 11.50
CA ALA A 343 10.11 -14.46 12.11
C ALA A 343 11.11 -15.35 11.36
N LEU A 344 11.35 -15.08 10.08
CA LEU A 344 12.35 -15.76 9.27
C LEU A 344 13.71 -15.06 9.35
N ALA A 345 13.75 -13.77 9.62
CA ALA A 345 14.97 -12.99 9.64
C ALA A 345 15.81 -13.26 10.89
N THR A 346 17.12 -13.43 10.72
CA THR A 346 18.08 -13.33 11.83
C THR A 346 18.21 -11.85 12.26
N ASP A 347 18.68 -11.61 13.48
CA ASP A 347 18.83 -10.25 13.99
C ASP A 347 19.77 -9.40 13.12
N GLU A 348 20.86 -10.02 12.60
CA GLU A 348 21.86 -9.36 11.78
C GLU A 348 21.33 -9.01 10.36
N LEU A 349 20.44 -9.83 9.80
CA LEU A 349 19.95 -9.68 8.42
C LEU A 349 18.54 -9.09 8.33
N ARG A 350 17.88 -8.77 9.48
CA ARG A 350 16.49 -8.30 9.53
C ARG A 350 16.24 -7.11 8.61
N GLY A 351 17.18 -6.17 8.52
CA GLY A 351 17.08 -5.04 7.61
C GLY A 351 16.99 -5.45 6.13
N ARG A 352 17.77 -6.45 5.72
CA ARG A 352 17.77 -6.95 4.33
C ARG A 352 16.51 -7.74 4.00
N TYR A 353 15.97 -8.54 4.95
CA TYR A 353 14.69 -9.21 4.78
C TYR A 353 13.55 -8.19 4.56
N ASN A 354 13.51 -7.12 5.34
CA ASN A 354 12.51 -6.07 5.19
C ASN A 354 12.72 -5.24 3.91
N ALA A 355 13.97 -4.99 3.50
CA ALA A 355 14.27 -4.31 2.24
C ALA A 355 13.78 -5.11 1.03
N MET A 356 13.97 -6.43 1.02
CA MET A 356 13.39 -7.31 0.00
C MET A 356 11.85 -7.25 -0.01
N GLY A 357 11.23 -7.17 1.17
CA GLY A 357 9.79 -6.93 1.30
C GLY A 357 9.34 -5.63 0.61
N SER A 358 10.08 -4.54 0.82
CA SER A 358 9.80 -3.26 0.15
C SER A 358 9.98 -3.31 -1.37
N MET A 359 10.98 -4.06 -1.86
CA MET A 359 11.19 -4.27 -3.30
C MET A 359 10.01 -5.00 -3.96
N ILE A 360 9.35 -5.94 -3.26
CA ILE A 360 8.14 -6.61 -3.76
C ILE A 360 7.07 -5.57 -4.13
N TRP A 361 6.79 -4.64 -3.24
CA TRP A 361 5.82 -3.57 -3.47
C TRP A 361 6.22 -2.65 -4.61
N GLY A 362 7.51 -2.28 -4.68
CA GLY A 362 8.04 -1.44 -5.76
C GLY A 362 7.88 -2.09 -7.14
N VAL A 363 8.28 -3.35 -7.29
CA VAL A 363 8.16 -4.10 -8.55
C VAL A 363 6.69 -4.27 -8.95
N SER A 364 5.83 -4.61 -8.00
CA SER A 364 4.40 -4.79 -8.26
C SER A 364 3.70 -3.50 -8.66
N GLY A 365 4.09 -2.36 -8.07
CA GLY A 365 3.58 -1.03 -8.42
C GLY A 365 3.96 -0.60 -9.85
N VAL A 366 5.00 -1.21 -10.45
CA VAL A 366 5.33 -1.03 -11.86
C VAL A 366 4.54 -2.01 -12.73
N VAL A 367 4.62 -3.30 -12.42
CA VAL A 367 4.08 -4.36 -13.28
C VAL A 367 2.55 -4.36 -13.30
N GLY A 368 1.90 -4.06 -12.18
CA GLY A 368 0.43 -4.00 -12.09
C GLY A 368 -0.20 -3.05 -13.11
N PRO A 369 0.07 -1.75 -13.04
CA PRO A 369 -0.47 -0.76 -13.98
C PRO A 369 -0.09 -1.02 -15.45
N VAL A 370 1.17 -1.43 -15.70
CA VAL A 370 1.67 -1.73 -17.06
C VAL A 370 0.97 -2.94 -17.67
N THR A 371 0.48 -3.87 -16.88
CA THR A 371 -0.30 -5.01 -17.39
C THR A 371 -1.79 -4.68 -17.52
N ALA A 372 -2.37 -3.97 -16.56
CA ALA A 372 -3.80 -3.66 -16.55
C ALA A 372 -4.21 -2.73 -17.69
N GLY A 373 -3.51 -1.60 -17.86
CA GLY A 373 -3.86 -0.59 -18.87
C GLY A 373 -3.95 -1.15 -20.29
N PRO A 374 -2.89 -1.81 -20.80
CA PRO A 374 -2.92 -2.41 -22.15
C PRO A 374 -3.97 -3.52 -22.31
N LEU A 375 -4.10 -4.44 -21.33
CA LEU A 375 -5.06 -5.55 -21.46
C LEU A 375 -6.50 -5.05 -21.50
N ILE A 376 -6.87 -4.15 -20.58
CA ILE A 376 -8.23 -3.61 -20.53
C ILE A 376 -8.46 -2.70 -21.74
N GLY A 377 -7.51 -1.83 -22.06
CA GLY A 377 -7.61 -0.90 -23.19
C GLY A 377 -7.67 -1.53 -24.56
N SER A 378 -7.19 -2.76 -24.73
CA SER A 378 -7.33 -3.54 -25.98
C SER A 378 -8.60 -4.41 -26.04
N GLY A 379 -9.53 -4.28 -25.10
CA GLY A 379 -10.74 -5.09 -25.02
C GLY A 379 -10.52 -6.50 -24.43
N LEU A 380 -9.35 -6.77 -23.88
CA LEU A 380 -9.00 -8.06 -23.26
C LEU A 380 -9.30 -8.09 -21.76
N GLY A 381 -10.35 -7.41 -21.30
CA GLY A 381 -10.74 -7.36 -19.89
C GLY A 381 -10.94 -8.74 -19.26
N GLY A 382 -11.51 -9.70 -20.00
CA GLY A 382 -11.65 -11.09 -19.54
C GLY A 382 -10.30 -11.79 -19.33
N ALA A 383 -9.30 -11.54 -20.17
CA ALA A 383 -7.94 -12.06 -20.00
C ALA A 383 -7.26 -11.43 -18.77
N TRP A 384 -7.47 -10.13 -18.54
CA TRP A 384 -6.99 -9.49 -17.33
C TRP A 384 -7.63 -10.11 -16.07
N VAL A 385 -8.94 -10.35 -16.04
CA VAL A 385 -9.60 -11.05 -14.92
C VAL A 385 -9.00 -12.44 -14.71
N ALA A 386 -8.80 -13.21 -15.78
CA ALA A 386 -8.18 -14.54 -15.69
C ALA A 386 -6.76 -14.47 -15.11
N LEU A 387 -5.96 -13.47 -15.49
CA LEU A 387 -4.61 -13.23 -14.98
C LEU A 387 -4.63 -12.94 -13.47
N VAL A 388 -5.47 -12.01 -13.02
CA VAL A 388 -5.50 -11.58 -11.61
C VAL A 388 -6.09 -12.65 -10.70
N VAL A 389 -7.10 -13.37 -11.15
CA VAL A 389 -7.69 -14.51 -10.44
C VAL A 389 -6.69 -15.67 -10.39
N GLY A 390 -6.15 -16.07 -11.54
CA GLY A 390 -5.17 -17.17 -11.63
C GLY A 390 -3.93 -16.89 -10.80
N GLY A 391 -3.36 -15.69 -10.89
CA GLY A 391 -2.21 -15.26 -10.11
C GLY A 391 -2.50 -15.28 -8.59
N SER A 392 -3.66 -14.80 -8.16
CA SER A 392 -4.07 -14.82 -6.75
C SER A 392 -4.22 -16.25 -6.22
N LEU A 393 -4.77 -17.18 -7.02
CA LEU A 393 -4.87 -18.60 -6.66
C LEU A 393 -3.49 -19.27 -6.64
N ILE A 394 -2.61 -18.97 -7.59
CA ILE A 394 -1.21 -19.45 -7.59
C ILE A 394 -0.51 -18.97 -6.32
N ALA A 395 -0.69 -17.70 -5.93
CA ALA A 395 -0.15 -17.20 -4.67
C ALA A 395 -0.67 -18.00 -3.47
N SER A 396 -1.98 -18.33 -3.42
CA SER A 396 -2.53 -19.20 -2.38
C SER A 396 -1.83 -20.56 -2.30
N LEU A 397 -1.58 -21.20 -3.43
CA LEU A 397 -0.88 -22.48 -3.49
C LEU A 397 0.58 -22.35 -3.01
N ILE A 398 1.26 -21.26 -3.38
CA ILE A 398 2.62 -20.96 -2.91
C ILE A 398 2.61 -20.78 -1.39
N ALA A 399 1.65 -20.03 -0.83
CA ALA A 399 1.51 -19.85 0.62
C ALA A 399 1.26 -21.17 1.35
N LEU A 400 0.39 -22.04 0.83
CA LEU A 400 0.18 -23.37 1.41
C LEU A 400 1.44 -24.22 1.39
N SER A 401 2.22 -24.16 0.32
CA SER A 401 3.50 -24.88 0.22
C SER A 401 4.55 -24.37 1.23
N LEU A 402 4.47 -23.09 1.61
CA LEU A 402 5.35 -22.46 2.61
C LEU A 402 5.19 -23.14 3.98
N ARG A 403 4.00 -23.59 4.33
CA ARG A 403 3.71 -24.27 5.61
C ARG A 403 4.63 -25.49 5.87
N ARG A 404 5.07 -26.16 4.82
CA ARG A 404 5.97 -27.33 4.93
C ARG A 404 7.42 -26.95 5.26
N LEU A 405 7.77 -25.68 5.06
CA LEU A 405 9.12 -25.15 5.27
C LEU A 405 9.26 -24.40 6.60
N LEU A 406 8.12 -24.03 7.22
CA LEU A 406 8.09 -23.25 8.45
C LEU A 406 8.08 -24.14 9.68
N THR A 407 8.82 -23.74 10.71
CA THR A 407 8.66 -24.31 12.06
C THR A 407 7.32 -23.88 12.66
N PRO A 408 6.77 -24.61 13.65
CA PRO A 408 5.53 -24.22 14.32
C PRO A 408 5.57 -22.79 14.87
N ALA A 409 6.68 -22.36 15.45
CA ALA A 409 6.87 -21.01 15.98
C ALA A 409 6.86 -19.93 14.87
N GLN A 410 7.58 -20.17 13.76
CA GLN A 410 7.59 -19.28 12.61
C GLN A 410 6.21 -19.16 11.96
N ASP A 411 5.44 -20.25 11.92
CA ASP A 411 4.09 -20.30 11.40
C ASP A 411 3.05 -19.69 12.37
N GLY A 412 3.45 -19.26 13.58
CA GLY A 412 2.56 -18.68 14.58
C GLY A 412 1.63 -19.67 15.26
N ARG A 413 1.86 -20.97 15.10
CA ARG A 413 1.09 -22.00 15.77
C ARG A 413 1.56 -22.11 17.22
N ALA A 414 0.63 -22.15 18.17
CA ALA A 414 0.94 -22.47 19.56
C ALA A 414 1.72 -23.81 19.57
N VAL A 415 2.95 -23.77 20.07
CA VAL A 415 3.66 -24.98 20.45
C VAL A 415 2.87 -25.53 21.62
N ALA A 416 2.20 -26.67 21.45
CA ALA A 416 1.71 -27.39 22.60
C ALA A 416 2.96 -27.59 23.50
N LEU A 417 2.93 -26.99 24.66
CA LEU A 417 3.83 -27.35 25.73
C LEU A 417 3.47 -28.79 26.05
N ASP A 418 4.12 -29.74 25.38
CA ASP A 418 4.22 -31.10 25.87
C ASP A 418 4.78 -30.94 27.28
N THR A 419 3.93 -31.12 28.24
CA THR A 419 4.24 -31.29 29.63
C THR A 419 5.29 -32.39 29.74
N VAL A 420 6.57 -32.01 29.67
CA VAL A 420 7.61 -32.77 30.27
C VAL A 420 7.38 -32.58 31.78
N VAL A 421 6.43 -33.34 32.29
CA VAL A 421 6.36 -33.65 33.71
C VAL A 421 7.64 -34.44 33.96
N ALA A 422 8.64 -33.71 34.45
CA ALA A 422 9.80 -34.34 35.06
C ALA A 422 9.22 -35.25 36.16
N ARG A 423 9.23 -36.56 35.90
CA ARG A 423 9.16 -37.57 36.97
C ARG A 423 10.42 -37.36 37.81
N GLU A 424 10.23 -36.65 38.93
CA GLU A 424 11.21 -36.76 40.02
C GLU A 424 11.36 -38.24 40.38
N PRO A 425 12.59 -38.77 40.41
CA PRO A 425 12.81 -40.11 40.94
C PRO A 425 12.47 -40.04 42.43
N ALA A 426 11.48 -40.82 42.86
CA ALA A 426 11.22 -41.07 44.25
C ALA A 426 12.51 -41.65 44.90
N THR A 427 13.16 -40.84 45.72
CA THR A 427 14.21 -41.33 46.63
C THR A 427 13.50 -42.07 47.74
N VAL A 428 13.83 -43.39 47.82
CA VAL A 428 13.57 -44.26 48.94
C VAL A 428 14.63 -44.00 50.01
#